data_1a2ad304b102e140508a971de4694d4c
#
_entry.id   1a2ad304b102e140508a971de4694d4c
#
_cell.length_a   1.000
_cell.length_b   1.000
_cell.length_c   1.000
_cell.angle_alpha   90.00
_cell.angle_beta   90.00
_cell.angle_gamma   90.00
#
_symmetry.space_group_name_H-M   'P 1'
#
loop_
_entity.id
_entity.type
_entity.pdbx_description
1 polymer ?
#
loop_
_entity_poly.entity_id
_entity_poly.type
_entity_poly.pdbx_seq_one_letter_code
_entity_poly.pdbx_strand_id
1 'polypeptide(L)'
;MVTLARSPLAAHLLELVARRVPARRAWLREVAAAPDVRTLETAFAEASRRLGAAPLALDAAERTALSALGVDWSLEAWGIDDATRAAWLRLAADHAAADLEGFIERRRRSGDARQRAALLRALPLLPDAQQWLAVALEARRGDVRAVLEALVCDNPYPATHFHEVHFDDLVLAALEADLPLARMVGLGARVTERLATAAARVAATRRASGRRPPADLWRLAWGVA
;
A
#
# COMPACT_ATOMS: atom_id res chain seq x y z
N MET A 1 -15.83 23.56 3.24
CA MET A 1 -14.56 23.97 2.59
C MET A 1 -13.34 23.94 3.54
N VAL A 2 -13.50 24.17 4.83
CA VAL A 2 -12.38 24.19 5.82
C VAL A 2 -11.72 22.83 6.03
N THR A 3 -12.46 21.73 5.89
CA THR A 3 -12.01 20.35 6.18
C THR A 3 -10.93 19.85 5.22
N LEU A 4 -11.11 20.05 3.92
CA LEU A 4 -10.12 19.61 2.91
C LEU A 4 -8.84 20.42 2.92
N ALA A 5 -8.87 21.67 3.40
CA ALA A 5 -7.68 22.50 3.49
C ALA A 5 -6.64 21.99 4.51
N ARG A 6 -7.07 21.14 5.47
CA ARG A 6 -6.18 20.50 6.45
C ARG A 6 -5.53 19.21 5.94
N SER A 7 -5.96 18.68 4.80
CA SER A 7 -5.47 17.44 4.22
C SER A 7 -5.19 17.60 2.72
N PRO A 8 -4.14 18.34 2.32
CA PRO A 8 -3.85 18.62 0.91
C PRO A 8 -3.70 17.34 0.06
N LEU A 9 -3.07 16.31 0.61
CA LEU A 9 -2.90 15.04 -0.07
C LEU A 9 -4.25 14.34 -0.31
N ALA A 10 -5.11 14.26 0.72
CA ALA A 10 -6.44 13.66 0.54
C ALA A 10 -7.27 14.43 -0.48
N ALA A 11 -7.25 15.77 -0.42
CA ALA A 11 -7.93 16.62 -1.40
C ALA A 11 -7.44 16.36 -2.83
N HIS A 12 -6.12 16.25 -3.02
CA HIS A 12 -5.51 15.98 -4.31
C HIS A 12 -5.91 14.60 -4.85
N LEU A 13 -5.82 13.54 -4.04
CA LEU A 13 -6.24 12.18 -4.41
C LEU A 13 -7.72 12.15 -4.83
N LEU A 14 -8.61 12.81 -4.08
CA LEU A 14 -10.03 12.88 -4.42
C LEU A 14 -10.30 13.65 -5.72
N GLU A 15 -9.54 14.71 -6.01
CA GLU A 15 -9.67 15.43 -7.27
C GLU A 15 -9.18 14.59 -8.46
N LEU A 16 -8.08 13.84 -8.30
CA LEU A 16 -7.62 12.87 -9.31
C LEU A 16 -8.72 11.84 -9.63
N VAL A 17 -9.34 11.29 -8.59
CA VAL A 17 -10.46 10.35 -8.75
C VAL A 17 -11.67 11.02 -9.41
N ALA A 18 -12.03 12.23 -8.99
CA ALA A 18 -13.19 12.96 -9.53
C ALA A 18 -13.05 13.30 -11.02
N ARG A 19 -11.82 13.47 -11.52
CA ARG A 19 -11.56 13.64 -12.96
C ARG A 19 -11.82 12.35 -13.74
N ARG A 20 -11.50 11.19 -13.16
CA ARG A 20 -11.67 9.88 -13.79
C ARG A 20 -13.10 9.35 -13.71
N VAL A 21 -13.84 9.73 -12.66
CA VAL A 21 -15.24 9.32 -12.44
C VAL A 21 -16.11 10.53 -12.15
N PRO A 22 -16.34 11.43 -13.14
CA PRO A 22 -17.04 12.70 -12.92
C PRO A 22 -18.46 12.51 -12.36
N ALA A 23 -19.14 11.43 -12.72
CA ALA A 23 -20.47 11.09 -12.23
C ALA A 23 -20.52 10.84 -10.71
N ARG A 24 -19.39 10.61 -10.07
CA ARG A 24 -19.28 10.37 -8.61
C ARG A 24 -18.73 11.56 -7.84
N ARG A 25 -18.42 12.66 -8.50
CA ARG A 25 -17.84 13.87 -7.87
C ARG A 25 -18.70 14.40 -6.71
N ALA A 26 -20.02 14.38 -6.84
CA ALA A 26 -20.92 14.82 -5.78
C ALA A 26 -20.77 13.96 -4.52
N TRP A 27 -20.77 12.63 -4.66
CA TRP A 27 -20.60 11.69 -3.57
C TRP A 27 -19.22 11.85 -2.88
N LEU A 28 -18.15 12.01 -3.66
CA LEU A 28 -16.80 12.23 -3.10
C LEU A 28 -16.76 13.50 -2.24
N ARG A 29 -17.39 14.58 -2.69
CA ARG A 29 -17.48 15.85 -1.96
C ARG A 29 -18.34 15.74 -0.70
N GLU A 30 -19.48 15.05 -0.78
CA GLU A 30 -20.37 14.81 0.34
C GLU A 30 -19.66 14.10 1.48
N VAL A 31 -18.99 12.97 1.18
CA VAL A 31 -18.22 12.21 2.17
C VAL A 31 -17.07 13.06 2.75
N ALA A 32 -16.35 13.81 1.93
CA ALA A 32 -15.24 14.66 2.38
C ALA A 32 -15.70 15.87 3.22
N ALA A 33 -16.95 16.31 3.08
CA ALA A 33 -17.51 17.41 3.86
C ALA A 33 -17.90 17.00 5.28
N ALA A 34 -18.17 15.72 5.53
CA ALA A 34 -18.54 15.16 6.84
C ALA A 34 -17.59 14.00 7.22
N PRO A 35 -16.32 14.29 7.56
CA PRO A 35 -15.28 13.27 7.74
C PRO A 35 -15.33 12.61 9.14
N ASP A 36 -16.51 12.28 9.62
CA ASP A 36 -16.63 11.40 10.80
C ASP A 36 -16.25 9.95 10.43
N VAL A 37 -15.80 9.21 11.44
CA VAL A 37 -15.24 7.86 11.21
C VAL A 37 -16.25 6.88 10.60
N ARG A 38 -17.53 6.97 10.96
CA ARG A 38 -18.57 6.05 10.42
C ARG A 38 -18.83 6.31 8.94
N THR A 39 -18.95 7.57 8.57
CA THR A 39 -19.10 8.00 7.16
C THR A 39 -17.90 7.55 6.33
N LEU A 40 -16.67 7.77 6.84
CA LEU A 40 -15.45 7.38 6.14
C LEU A 40 -15.30 5.85 6.04
N GLU A 41 -15.63 5.09 7.08
CA GLU A 41 -15.63 3.63 7.05
C GLU A 41 -16.63 3.05 6.04
N THR A 42 -17.83 3.60 6.00
CA THR A 42 -18.85 3.19 5.04
C THR A 42 -18.39 3.48 3.61
N ALA A 43 -17.88 4.67 3.38
CA ALA A 43 -17.35 5.08 2.07
C ALA A 43 -16.14 4.23 1.65
N PHE A 44 -15.24 3.89 2.59
CA PHE A 44 -14.11 2.99 2.36
C PHE A 44 -14.57 1.61 1.89
N ALA A 45 -15.57 1.02 2.56
CA ALA A 45 -16.11 -0.27 2.20
C ALA A 45 -16.81 -0.25 0.83
N GLU A 46 -17.48 0.85 0.50
CA GLU A 46 -18.23 1.01 -0.74
C GLU A 46 -17.39 1.43 -1.95
N ALA A 47 -16.14 1.85 -1.77
CA ALA A 47 -15.34 2.50 -2.80
C ALA A 47 -15.30 1.72 -4.12
N SER A 48 -14.97 0.42 -4.12
CA SER A 48 -14.92 -0.39 -5.35
C SER A 48 -16.29 -0.51 -6.03
N ARG A 49 -17.36 -0.66 -5.24
CA ARG A 49 -18.73 -0.79 -5.78
C ARG A 49 -19.19 0.51 -6.44
N ARG A 50 -18.83 1.66 -5.86
CA ARG A 50 -19.27 2.97 -6.37
C ARG A 50 -18.40 3.50 -7.50
N LEU A 51 -17.09 3.25 -7.46
CA LEU A 51 -16.11 3.88 -8.35
C LEU A 51 -15.52 2.89 -9.38
N GLY A 52 -15.64 1.59 -9.11
CA GLY A 52 -14.90 0.56 -9.84
C GLY A 52 -13.43 0.50 -9.40
N ALA A 53 -12.71 -0.39 -10.07
CA ALA A 53 -11.32 -0.72 -9.77
C ALA A 53 -10.39 -0.43 -10.96
N ALA A 54 -10.80 0.44 -11.87
CA ALA A 54 -9.97 0.84 -13.00
C ALA A 54 -8.65 1.46 -12.52
N PRO A 55 -7.55 1.28 -13.28
CA PRO A 55 -6.26 1.89 -12.94
C PRO A 55 -6.37 3.40 -12.71
N LEU A 56 -5.65 3.92 -11.72
CA LEU A 56 -5.59 5.37 -11.47
C LEU A 56 -4.94 6.10 -12.65
N ALA A 57 -3.97 5.47 -13.32
CA ALA A 57 -3.34 5.93 -14.56
C ALA A 57 -2.90 7.40 -14.52
N LEU A 58 -1.87 7.68 -13.72
CA LEU A 58 -1.34 9.03 -13.52
C LEU A 58 -0.53 9.50 -14.73
N ASP A 59 -0.73 10.74 -15.17
CA ASP A 59 0.16 11.41 -16.09
C ASP A 59 1.41 11.99 -15.39
N ALA A 60 2.34 12.58 -16.15
CA ALA A 60 3.58 13.12 -15.59
C ALA A 60 3.34 14.32 -14.65
N ALA A 61 2.40 15.20 -14.98
CA ALA A 61 2.08 16.36 -14.16
C ALA A 61 1.43 15.96 -12.83
N GLU A 62 0.54 14.95 -12.86
CA GLU A 62 -0.11 14.39 -11.67
C GLU A 62 0.92 13.70 -10.75
N ARG A 63 1.90 12.97 -11.31
CA ARG A 63 3.01 12.40 -10.52
C ARG A 63 3.85 13.48 -9.86
N THR A 64 4.19 14.55 -10.59
CA THR A 64 4.93 15.70 -10.03
C THR A 64 4.16 16.38 -8.91
N ALA A 65 2.85 16.55 -9.06
CA ALA A 65 2.01 17.14 -8.02
C ALA A 65 1.93 16.25 -6.76
N LEU A 66 1.88 14.92 -6.93
CA LEU A 66 1.92 13.96 -5.81
C LEU A 66 3.29 13.97 -5.12
N SER A 67 4.39 14.03 -5.87
CA SER A 67 5.75 14.15 -5.30
C SER A 67 5.88 15.41 -4.44
N ALA A 68 5.35 16.55 -4.90
CA ALA A 68 5.30 17.78 -4.10
C ALA A 68 4.48 17.65 -2.80
N LEU A 69 3.64 16.62 -2.69
CA LEU A 69 2.87 16.26 -1.49
C LEU A 69 3.50 15.11 -0.69
N GLY A 70 4.74 14.73 -1.03
CA GLY A 70 5.51 13.69 -0.33
C GLY A 70 5.24 12.26 -0.80
N VAL A 71 4.70 12.08 -2.00
CA VAL A 71 4.49 10.76 -2.61
C VAL A 71 5.50 10.53 -3.72
N ASP A 72 6.70 10.05 -3.36
CA ASP A 72 7.85 9.88 -4.25
C ASP A 72 8.03 8.45 -4.78
N TRP A 73 7.02 7.61 -4.67
CA TRP A 73 7.00 6.24 -5.16
C TRP A 73 5.89 6.00 -6.18
N SER A 74 5.99 4.91 -6.92
CA SER A 74 5.01 4.58 -7.96
C SER A 74 3.64 4.25 -7.40
N LEU A 75 2.59 4.80 -7.99
CA LEU A 75 1.19 4.43 -7.76
C LEU A 75 0.58 3.69 -8.98
N GLU A 76 1.39 3.12 -9.86
CA GLU A 76 0.90 2.45 -11.08
C GLU A 76 -0.01 1.25 -10.79
N ALA A 77 0.22 0.56 -9.66
CA ALA A 77 -0.64 -0.54 -9.23
C ALA A 77 -1.93 -0.09 -8.55
N TRP A 78 -2.14 1.20 -8.35
CA TRP A 78 -3.32 1.71 -7.66
C TRP A 78 -4.52 1.80 -8.59
N GLY A 79 -5.66 1.30 -8.11
CA GLY A 79 -6.95 1.59 -8.68
C GLY A 79 -7.52 2.92 -8.17
N ILE A 80 -8.56 3.37 -8.86
CA ILE A 80 -9.34 4.55 -8.46
C ILE A 80 -9.87 4.38 -7.02
N ASP A 81 -10.32 3.17 -6.68
CA ASP A 81 -10.80 2.84 -5.35
C ASP A 81 -9.68 2.77 -4.29
N ASP A 82 -8.44 2.40 -4.67
CA ASP A 82 -7.29 2.45 -3.75
C ASP A 82 -6.96 3.90 -3.38
N ALA A 83 -6.89 4.80 -4.37
CA ALA A 83 -6.64 6.22 -4.14
C ALA A 83 -7.74 6.86 -3.27
N THR A 84 -8.98 6.48 -3.50
CA THR A 84 -10.11 6.96 -2.70
C THR A 84 -10.03 6.47 -1.26
N ARG A 85 -9.72 5.20 -1.04
CA ARG A 85 -9.55 4.64 0.30
C ARG A 85 -8.39 5.27 1.06
N ALA A 86 -7.28 5.51 0.37
CA ALA A 86 -6.15 6.23 0.95
C ALA A 86 -6.53 7.65 1.37
N ALA A 87 -7.30 8.36 0.55
CA ALA A 87 -7.83 9.67 0.90
C ALA A 87 -8.75 9.64 2.13
N TRP A 88 -9.64 8.63 2.23
CA TRP A 88 -10.52 8.47 3.41
C TRP A 88 -9.74 8.16 4.68
N LEU A 89 -8.72 7.31 4.62
CA LEU A 89 -7.85 7.03 5.78
C LEU A 89 -7.08 8.29 6.18
N ARG A 90 -6.58 9.05 5.23
CA ARG A 90 -5.90 10.31 5.51
C ARG A 90 -6.81 11.34 6.15
N LEU A 91 -8.06 11.49 5.67
CA LEU A 91 -9.06 12.36 6.30
C LEU A 91 -9.41 11.88 7.72
N ALA A 92 -9.54 10.56 7.94
CA ALA A 92 -9.76 10.03 9.28
C ALA A 92 -8.60 10.37 10.22
N ALA A 93 -7.35 10.26 9.75
CA ALA A 93 -6.17 10.63 10.52
C ALA A 93 -6.16 12.13 10.90
N ASP A 94 -6.58 12.99 9.98
CA ASP A 94 -6.52 14.45 10.19
C ASP A 94 -7.72 15.01 10.98
N HIS A 95 -8.85 14.30 11.03
CA HIS A 95 -10.10 14.80 11.62
C HIS A 95 -10.72 13.92 12.72
N ALA A 96 -10.37 12.64 12.75
CA ALA A 96 -10.91 11.65 13.70
C ALA A 96 -9.79 10.73 14.22
N ALA A 97 -8.64 11.31 14.56
CA ALA A 97 -7.43 10.57 14.95
C ALA A 97 -7.66 9.57 16.11
N ALA A 98 -8.51 9.92 17.09
CA ALA A 98 -8.84 9.05 18.20
C ALA A 98 -9.56 7.74 17.76
N ASP A 99 -10.26 7.77 16.64
CA ASP A 99 -11.04 6.64 16.12
C ASP A 99 -10.31 5.86 15.00
N LEU A 100 -9.16 6.39 14.52
CA LEU A 100 -8.41 5.83 13.38
C LEU A 100 -7.92 4.40 13.66
N GLU A 101 -7.42 4.14 14.86
CA GLU A 101 -6.97 2.80 15.25
C GLU A 101 -8.10 1.78 15.15
N GLY A 102 -9.26 2.10 15.69
CA GLY A 102 -10.45 1.27 15.59
C GLY A 102 -10.90 1.05 14.14
N PHE A 103 -10.82 2.08 13.30
CA PHE A 103 -11.12 1.98 11.88
C PHE A 103 -10.18 0.99 11.17
N ILE A 104 -8.87 1.16 11.33
CA ILE A 104 -7.84 0.31 10.72
C ILE A 104 -8.02 -1.13 11.19
N GLU A 105 -8.22 -1.35 12.49
CA GLU A 105 -8.37 -2.69 13.06
C GLU A 105 -9.64 -3.40 12.53
N ARG A 106 -10.76 -2.70 12.42
CA ARG A 106 -11.97 -3.27 11.82
C ARG A 106 -11.75 -3.66 10.35
N ARG A 107 -11.07 -2.82 9.56
CA ARG A 107 -10.78 -3.14 8.13
C ARG A 107 -9.78 -4.28 7.99
N ARG A 108 -8.80 -4.34 8.87
CA ARG A 108 -7.85 -5.46 8.93
C ARG A 108 -8.55 -6.79 9.17
N ARG A 109 -9.47 -6.84 10.15
CA ARG A 109 -10.16 -8.08 10.56
C ARG A 109 -11.28 -8.49 9.61
N SER A 110 -12.13 -7.56 9.22
CA SER A 110 -13.37 -7.85 8.49
C SER A 110 -13.38 -7.35 7.04
N GLY A 111 -12.34 -6.66 6.58
CA GLY A 111 -12.20 -6.22 5.20
C GLY A 111 -11.92 -7.39 4.26
N ASP A 112 -12.46 -7.31 3.04
CA ASP A 112 -12.06 -8.21 1.97
C ASP A 112 -10.59 -8.01 1.56
N ALA A 113 -10.06 -8.87 0.69
CA ALA A 113 -8.66 -8.81 0.25
C ALA A 113 -8.30 -7.47 -0.38
N ARG A 114 -9.22 -6.84 -1.13
CA ARG A 114 -9.00 -5.56 -1.79
C ARG A 114 -8.98 -4.40 -0.80
N GLN A 115 -9.86 -4.42 0.20
CA GLN A 115 -9.87 -3.44 1.28
C GLN A 115 -8.58 -3.52 2.12
N ARG A 116 -8.13 -4.74 2.45
CA ARG A 116 -6.87 -4.96 3.18
C ARG A 116 -5.65 -4.53 2.36
N ALA A 117 -5.62 -4.82 1.08
CA ALA A 117 -4.56 -4.36 0.18
C ALA A 117 -4.50 -2.82 0.12
N ALA A 118 -5.65 -2.15 -0.05
CA ALA A 118 -5.72 -0.70 -0.06
C ALA A 118 -5.30 -0.06 1.27
N LEU A 119 -5.64 -0.69 2.42
CA LEU A 119 -5.16 -0.28 3.73
C LEU A 119 -3.63 -0.28 3.78
N LEU A 120 -2.98 -1.36 3.34
CA LEU A 120 -1.51 -1.47 3.35
C LEU A 120 -0.84 -0.46 2.42
N ARG A 121 -1.42 -0.22 1.24
CA ARG A 121 -0.94 0.81 0.31
C ARG A 121 -1.01 2.21 0.91
N ALA A 122 -1.99 2.47 1.77
CA ALA A 122 -2.19 3.78 2.40
C ALA A 122 -1.30 4.03 3.62
N LEU A 123 -0.71 3.00 4.25
CA LEU A 123 0.09 3.16 5.47
C LEU A 123 1.20 4.22 5.37
N PRO A 124 1.98 4.31 4.27
CA PRO A 124 3.03 5.33 4.17
C PRO A 124 2.48 6.76 4.07
N LEU A 125 1.19 6.93 3.80
CA LEU A 125 0.54 8.23 3.71
C LEU A 125 -0.03 8.72 5.05
N LEU A 126 -0.09 7.85 6.05
CA LEU A 126 -0.65 8.20 7.35
C LEU A 126 0.39 8.92 8.22
N PRO A 127 -0.03 9.86 9.07
CA PRO A 127 0.85 10.43 10.09
C PRO A 127 1.28 9.31 11.06
N ASP A 128 2.44 9.51 11.69
CA ASP A 128 3.00 8.56 12.67
C ASP A 128 2.95 7.10 12.20
N ALA A 129 3.34 6.87 10.93
CA ALA A 129 3.19 5.60 10.25
C ALA A 129 3.79 4.41 11.03
N GLN A 130 4.81 4.65 11.88
CA GLN A 130 5.44 3.63 12.72
C GLN A 130 4.44 2.90 13.65
N GLN A 131 3.38 3.54 14.11
CA GLN A 131 2.36 2.92 14.96
C GLN A 131 1.62 1.75 14.28
N TRP A 132 1.61 1.71 12.94
CA TRP A 132 0.93 0.68 12.14
C TRP A 132 1.82 -0.54 11.83
N LEU A 133 3.00 -0.62 12.44
CA LEU A 133 3.94 -1.70 12.19
C LEU A 133 3.32 -3.08 12.41
N ALA A 134 2.54 -3.26 13.47
CA ALA A 134 1.88 -4.53 13.77
C ALA A 134 0.91 -4.96 12.65
N VAL A 135 0.17 -4.01 12.06
CA VAL A 135 -0.76 -4.26 10.95
C VAL A 135 0.00 -4.77 9.71
N ALA A 136 1.12 -4.13 9.37
CA ALA A 136 1.94 -4.53 8.24
C ALA A 136 2.63 -5.89 8.47
N LEU A 137 3.14 -6.15 9.68
CA LEU A 137 3.80 -7.41 10.02
C LEU A 137 2.83 -8.60 10.01
N GLU A 138 1.59 -8.40 10.41
CA GLU A 138 0.58 -9.45 10.33
C GLU A 138 0.20 -9.75 8.88
N ALA A 139 0.02 -8.72 8.05
CA ALA A 139 -0.30 -8.86 6.64
C ALA A 139 0.75 -9.69 5.88
N ARG A 140 2.03 -9.61 6.26
CA ARG A 140 3.12 -10.41 5.72
C ARG A 140 2.93 -11.93 5.92
N ARG A 141 2.29 -12.33 7.02
CA ARG A 141 2.05 -13.74 7.37
C ARG A 141 0.81 -14.33 6.71
N GLY A 142 0.00 -13.48 6.07
CA GLY A 142 -1.20 -13.94 5.38
C GLY A 142 -0.89 -14.64 4.06
N ASP A 143 -1.75 -15.55 3.65
CA ASP A 143 -1.67 -16.33 2.42
C ASP A 143 -2.35 -15.67 1.21
N VAL A 144 -2.93 -14.50 1.41
CA VAL A 144 -3.63 -13.77 0.35
C VAL A 144 -2.63 -12.97 -0.50
N ARG A 145 -2.32 -13.49 -1.69
CA ARG A 145 -1.35 -12.91 -2.63
C ARG A 145 -1.54 -11.39 -2.84
N ALA A 146 -2.77 -10.92 -3.08
CA ALA A 146 -3.03 -9.50 -3.33
C ALA A 146 -2.68 -8.60 -2.13
N VAL A 147 -2.81 -9.11 -0.90
CA VAL A 147 -2.45 -8.39 0.33
C VAL A 147 -0.93 -8.33 0.47
N LEU A 148 -0.24 -9.45 0.22
CA LEU A 148 1.22 -9.48 0.22
C LEU A 148 1.80 -8.57 -0.87
N GLU A 149 1.25 -8.60 -2.09
CA GLU A 149 1.66 -7.74 -3.19
C GLU A 149 1.53 -6.24 -2.85
N ALA A 150 0.45 -5.83 -2.17
CA ALA A 150 0.23 -4.46 -1.74
C ALA A 150 1.27 -3.98 -0.71
N LEU A 151 1.87 -4.89 0.03
CA LEU A 151 2.95 -4.59 0.98
C LEU A 151 4.32 -4.59 0.30
N VAL A 152 4.55 -5.50 -0.65
CA VAL A 152 5.85 -5.70 -1.33
C VAL A 152 6.07 -4.70 -2.46
N CYS A 153 5.05 -4.51 -3.33
CA CYS A 153 5.23 -3.79 -4.59
C CYS A 153 4.89 -2.31 -4.47
N ASP A 154 5.84 -1.46 -4.87
CA ASP A 154 5.70 0.00 -4.92
C ASP A 154 5.25 0.60 -3.59
N ASN A 155 5.61 -0.01 -2.48
CA ASN A 155 5.25 0.42 -1.14
C ASN A 155 6.53 0.72 -0.33
N PRO A 156 6.78 1.98 0.05
CA PRO A 156 7.98 2.33 0.81
C PRO A 156 7.91 1.92 2.29
N TYR A 157 6.73 1.56 2.81
CA TYR A 157 6.52 1.27 4.22
C TYR A 157 7.49 0.22 4.79
N PRO A 158 7.70 -0.95 4.15
CA PRO A 158 8.64 -1.95 4.66
C PRO A 158 10.08 -1.46 4.68
N ALA A 159 10.51 -0.70 3.65
CA ALA A 159 11.86 -0.16 3.59
C ALA A 159 12.14 0.82 4.73
N THR A 160 11.13 1.60 5.14
CA THR A 160 11.24 2.66 6.14
C THR A 160 11.05 2.15 7.57
N HIS A 161 10.14 1.19 7.78
CA HIS A 161 9.67 0.84 9.13
C HIS A 161 10.02 -0.58 9.59
N PHE A 162 10.35 -1.51 8.67
CA PHE A 162 10.69 -2.88 9.08
C PHE A 162 12.13 -2.96 9.58
N HIS A 163 12.34 -3.64 10.70
CA HIS A 163 13.65 -4.13 11.07
C HIS A 163 14.17 -5.15 10.05
N GLU A 164 15.48 -5.35 10.00
CA GLU A 164 16.16 -6.22 9.04
C GLU A 164 15.49 -7.60 8.94
N VAL A 165 15.25 -8.26 10.07
CA VAL A 165 14.64 -9.60 10.11
C VAL A 165 13.27 -9.64 9.42
N HIS A 166 12.43 -8.64 9.68
CA HIS A 166 11.09 -8.57 9.09
C HIS A 166 11.11 -8.21 7.61
N PHE A 167 12.08 -7.39 7.21
CA PHE A 167 12.28 -7.06 5.81
C PHE A 167 12.75 -8.28 5.02
N ASP A 168 13.73 -9.02 5.55
CA ASP A 168 14.22 -10.26 4.94
C ASP A 168 13.11 -11.31 4.79
N ASP A 169 12.33 -11.53 5.84
CA ASP A 169 11.19 -12.44 5.78
C ASP A 169 10.16 -12.01 4.72
N LEU A 170 9.96 -10.70 4.53
CA LEU A 170 9.08 -10.17 3.49
C LEU A 170 9.63 -10.45 2.08
N VAL A 171 10.95 -10.27 1.89
CA VAL A 171 11.63 -10.59 0.63
C VAL A 171 11.51 -12.08 0.30
N LEU A 172 11.72 -12.95 1.29
CA LEU A 172 11.59 -14.39 1.10
C LEU A 172 10.14 -14.79 0.77
N ALA A 173 9.15 -14.22 1.45
CA ALA A 173 7.74 -14.42 1.13
C ALA A 173 7.39 -13.95 -0.30
N ALA A 174 7.95 -12.81 -0.73
CA ALA A 174 7.79 -12.29 -2.09
C ALA A 174 8.38 -13.25 -3.13
N LEU A 175 9.57 -13.81 -2.87
CA LEU A 175 10.17 -14.83 -3.73
C LEU A 175 9.30 -16.10 -3.82
N GLU A 176 8.79 -16.58 -2.69
CA GLU A 176 7.92 -17.76 -2.64
C GLU A 176 6.60 -17.55 -3.38
N ALA A 177 6.07 -16.33 -3.35
CA ALA A 177 4.85 -15.94 -4.04
C ALA A 177 5.06 -15.52 -5.50
N ASP A 178 6.29 -15.57 -6.04
CA ASP A 178 6.68 -15.08 -7.36
C ASP A 178 6.24 -13.62 -7.60
N LEU A 179 6.43 -12.76 -6.58
CA LEU A 179 6.23 -11.32 -6.72
C LEU A 179 7.48 -10.65 -7.30
N PRO A 180 7.32 -9.60 -8.13
CA PRO A 180 8.45 -8.95 -8.78
C PRO A 180 9.25 -8.09 -7.78
N LEU A 181 10.43 -8.57 -7.36
CA LEU A 181 11.34 -7.83 -6.47
C LEU A 181 11.84 -6.52 -7.08
N ALA A 182 11.77 -6.38 -8.41
CA ALA A 182 12.05 -5.13 -9.10
C ALA A 182 11.18 -3.96 -8.62
N ARG A 183 9.99 -4.27 -8.11
CA ARG A 183 9.03 -3.28 -7.59
C ARG A 183 9.13 -3.07 -6.08
N MET A 184 10.04 -3.76 -5.41
CA MET A 184 10.21 -3.61 -3.96
C MET A 184 11.07 -2.38 -3.65
N VAL A 185 10.45 -1.38 -3.05
CA VAL A 185 11.13 -0.12 -2.70
C VAL A 185 12.23 -0.39 -1.68
N GLY A 186 13.41 0.18 -1.91
CA GLY A 186 14.54 0.12 -0.98
C GLY A 186 15.27 -1.24 -0.91
N LEU A 187 14.92 -2.23 -1.73
CA LEU A 187 15.54 -3.55 -1.70
C LEU A 187 17.07 -3.47 -1.85
N GLY A 188 17.58 -2.74 -2.85
CA GLY A 188 19.02 -2.68 -3.14
C GLY A 188 19.87 -2.16 -1.99
N ALA A 189 19.33 -1.24 -1.17
CA ALA A 189 20.02 -0.70 -0.01
C ALA A 189 19.96 -1.62 1.24
N ARG A 190 19.21 -2.71 1.19
CA ARG A 190 18.95 -3.60 2.32
C ARG A 190 19.30 -5.07 2.06
N VAL A 191 19.92 -5.38 0.92
CA VAL A 191 20.45 -6.73 0.67
C VAL A 191 21.63 -6.99 1.57
N THR A 192 21.55 -8.09 2.33
CA THR A 192 22.63 -8.58 3.20
C THR A 192 23.07 -9.95 2.71
N GLU A 193 24.29 -10.38 3.09
CA GLU A 193 24.77 -11.73 2.81
C GLU A 193 23.83 -12.80 3.40
N ARG A 194 23.28 -12.53 4.58
CA ARG A 194 22.27 -13.39 5.22
C ARG A 194 21.03 -13.56 4.35
N LEU A 195 20.49 -12.46 3.82
CA LEU A 195 19.33 -12.49 2.93
C LEU A 195 19.65 -13.23 1.63
N ALA A 196 20.79 -12.94 0.99
CA ALA A 196 21.23 -13.60 -0.23
C ALA A 196 21.37 -15.13 -0.04
N THR A 197 21.97 -15.55 1.09
CA THR A 197 22.08 -16.97 1.46
C THR A 197 20.71 -17.63 1.66
N ALA A 198 19.79 -16.98 2.36
CA ALA A 198 18.44 -17.49 2.59
C ALA A 198 17.66 -17.61 1.27
N ALA A 199 17.76 -16.63 0.40
CA ALA A 199 17.13 -16.64 -0.92
C ALA A 199 17.69 -17.77 -1.83
N ALA A 200 19.00 -18.02 -1.76
CA ALA A 200 19.62 -19.16 -2.47
C ALA A 200 19.05 -20.51 -2.00
N ARG A 201 18.74 -20.65 -0.70
CA ARG A 201 18.10 -21.85 -0.16
C ARG A 201 16.67 -22.02 -0.69
N VAL A 202 15.89 -20.94 -0.79
CA VAL A 202 14.54 -20.98 -1.42
C VAL A 202 14.65 -21.48 -2.86
N ALA A 203 15.62 -20.96 -3.62
CA ALA A 203 15.84 -21.41 -5.00
C ALA A 203 16.25 -22.90 -5.07
N ALA A 204 17.12 -23.36 -4.16
CA ALA A 204 17.54 -24.76 -4.10
C ALA A 204 16.36 -25.69 -3.76
N THR A 205 15.54 -25.33 -2.80
CA THR A 205 14.32 -26.08 -2.43
C THR A 205 13.34 -26.18 -3.59
N ARG A 206 13.14 -25.09 -4.34
CA ARG A 206 12.30 -25.11 -5.55
C ARG A 206 12.86 -26.05 -6.62
N ARG A 207 14.16 -26.01 -6.90
CA ARG A 207 14.79 -26.93 -7.87
C ARG A 207 14.62 -28.39 -7.45
N ALA A 208 14.85 -28.69 -6.17
CA ALA A 208 14.69 -30.05 -5.64
C ALA A 208 13.25 -30.57 -5.77
N SER A 209 12.25 -29.69 -5.74
CA SER A 209 10.83 -30.03 -5.97
C SER A 209 10.38 -29.90 -7.44
N GLY A 210 11.30 -29.76 -8.39
CA GLY A 210 11.00 -29.64 -9.82
C GLY A 210 10.39 -28.29 -10.23
N ARG A 211 10.40 -27.30 -9.35
CA ARG A 211 9.89 -25.94 -9.62
C ARG A 211 11.00 -25.04 -10.14
N ARG A 212 10.65 -24.06 -10.96
CA ARG A 212 11.61 -23.04 -11.42
C ARG A 212 12.06 -22.16 -10.25
N PRO A 213 13.35 -21.76 -10.20
CA PRO A 213 13.81 -20.72 -9.26
C PRO A 213 13.07 -19.42 -9.52
N PRO A 214 12.93 -18.56 -8.49
CA PRO A 214 12.35 -17.23 -8.68
C PRO A 214 13.14 -16.42 -9.73
N ALA A 215 12.44 -15.76 -10.63
CA ALA A 215 13.07 -15.03 -11.75
C ALA A 215 13.97 -13.88 -11.26
N ASP A 216 13.59 -13.23 -10.15
CA ASP A 216 14.27 -12.06 -9.61
C ASP A 216 15.37 -12.37 -8.57
N LEU A 217 15.72 -13.66 -8.39
CA LEU A 217 16.73 -14.09 -7.42
C LEU A 217 18.09 -13.37 -7.61
N TRP A 218 18.46 -13.09 -8.86
CA TRP A 218 19.71 -12.41 -9.21
C TRP A 218 19.84 -11.01 -8.54
N ARG A 219 18.73 -10.34 -8.25
CA ARG A 219 18.74 -9.03 -7.57
C ARG A 219 19.32 -9.07 -6.17
N LEU A 220 19.31 -10.24 -5.56
CA LEU A 220 19.86 -10.46 -4.22
C LEU A 220 21.34 -10.89 -4.26
N ALA A 221 21.84 -11.29 -5.43
CA ALA A 221 23.25 -11.67 -5.58
C ALA A 221 24.19 -10.47 -5.79
N TRP A 222 23.68 -9.32 -6.24
CA TRP A 222 24.46 -8.12 -6.60
C TRP A 222 24.60 -7.10 -5.45
N GLY A 223 23.90 -7.28 -4.35
CA GLY A 223 23.96 -6.37 -3.19
C GLY A 223 25.10 -6.67 -2.21
N VAL A 224 25.97 -7.65 -2.52
CA VAL A 224 27.06 -8.16 -1.66
C VAL A 224 28.45 -7.77 -2.22
N ALA A 225 28.51 -6.73 -3.05
CA ALA A 225 29.78 -6.21 -3.59
C ALA A 225 30.15 -4.87 -2.98
#